data_a26278589e1fe629b3b5dae97dfe2ea8
#
_entry.id   a26278589e1fe629b3b5dae97dfe2ea8
#
_cell.length_a   1.000
_cell.length_b   1.000
_cell.length_c   1.000
_cell.angle_alpha   90.00
_cell.angle_beta   90.00
_cell.angle_gamma   90.00
#
_symmetry.space_group_name_H-M   'P 1'
#
loop_
_entity.id
_entity.type
_entity.pdbx_description
1 polymer ?
#
loop_
_entity_poly.entity_id
_entity_poly.type
_entity_poly.pdbx_seq_one_letter_code
_entity_poly.pdbx_strand_id
1 'polypeptide(L)'
;MKKIICSFFLVAFSLTSFSQGNVIVQKSSKYNDLALTPPMGWNSWNTFETNIDENLVKETADIMVASGMAAAGYTYIVLDDGWMAKERDANGNLVPDPIKFPSGMKSLVEYIHAKGLKFGLYNCAGTHTCAGYPGTRGYEYQDARFYANLNIDFLKYDWCNTEGINAKEAYNTMSNALKTAGKPIVFSLCEWGDNQPWDWGKPVGNLWRISGDIYPCFDCEFKHEQGNWSSWGFMKIIEMRKNIRKFSGPDHWNDFDMLEVGNGMTNNEDRAHFTMWSMMSSPLIAGNDFRKMSKETLAILSNKELIAVNQDKLGIQGFKYSAKDGLEIWVKPLSDGNWVITFLNRSDVTKKIYFDWKKEVIRDVDFNIEANFDTTVYKIIDLWKNKELGNTKKNIYF
;
A
#
# COMPACT_ATOMS: atom_id res chain seq x y z
N MET A 1 7.48 -16.36 82.46
CA MET A 1 6.81 -17.10 81.37
C MET A 1 5.75 -16.20 80.77
N LYS A 2 6.02 -15.60 79.58
CA LYS A 2 5.12 -14.67 78.92
C LYS A 2 4.27 -15.48 77.95
N LYS A 3 2.94 -15.37 78.03
CA LYS A 3 1.98 -15.95 77.11
C LYS A 3 1.71 -14.94 75.99
N ILE A 4 1.91 -15.40 74.74
CA ILE A 4 1.55 -14.66 73.54
C ILE A 4 0.13 -15.08 73.13
N ILE A 5 -0.80 -14.09 73.02
CA ILE A 5 -2.16 -14.26 72.48
C ILE A 5 -2.13 -13.91 70.98
N CYS A 6 -2.37 -14.89 70.09
CA CYS A 6 -2.59 -14.68 68.69
C CYS A 6 -4.06 -14.38 68.46
N SER A 7 -4.37 -13.15 68.02
CA SER A 7 -5.69 -12.79 67.48
C SER A 7 -5.75 -13.10 65.99
N PHE A 8 -6.62 -14.01 65.62
CA PHE A 8 -6.96 -14.26 64.21
C PHE A 8 -7.97 -13.21 63.75
N PHE A 9 -7.57 -12.40 62.75
CA PHE A 9 -8.51 -11.58 61.99
C PHE A 9 -9.01 -12.43 60.81
N LEU A 10 -10.31 -12.73 60.81
CA LEU A 10 -11.00 -13.27 59.62
C LEU A 10 -11.24 -12.10 58.66
N VAL A 11 -10.55 -12.05 57.55
CA VAL A 11 -10.86 -11.18 56.43
C VAL A 11 -11.80 -11.95 55.51
N ALA A 12 -13.07 -11.53 55.47
CA ALA A 12 -14.04 -12.02 54.49
C ALA A 12 -13.75 -11.40 53.13
N PHE A 13 -13.21 -12.21 52.22
CA PHE A 13 -13.14 -11.82 50.79
C PHE A 13 -14.52 -11.97 50.17
N SER A 14 -15.17 -10.87 49.82
CA SER A 14 -16.31 -10.88 48.93
C SER A 14 -15.81 -11.12 47.51
N LEU A 15 -16.05 -12.31 46.96
CA LEU A 15 -15.88 -12.63 45.56
C LEU A 15 -16.93 -11.84 44.75
N THR A 16 -16.55 -10.68 44.25
CA THR A 16 -17.28 -10.04 43.15
C THR A 16 -17.02 -10.85 41.90
N SER A 17 -18.01 -11.61 41.46
CA SER A 17 -18.04 -12.26 40.16
C SER A 17 -18.02 -11.18 39.08
N PHE A 18 -16.85 -10.88 38.53
CA PHE A 18 -16.80 -10.18 37.25
C PHE A 18 -17.37 -11.13 36.19
N SER A 19 -18.57 -10.81 35.73
CA SER A 19 -19.09 -11.37 34.48
C SER A 19 -18.05 -11.04 33.40
N GLN A 20 -17.29 -12.02 32.96
CA GLN A 20 -16.54 -11.92 31.72
C GLN A 20 -17.57 -11.78 30.62
N GLY A 21 -17.83 -10.54 30.22
CA GLY A 21 -18.51 -10.27 28.96
C GLY A 21 -17.72 -11.02 27.87
N ASN A 22 -18.36 -11.97 27.21
CA ASN A 22 -17.80 -12.61 26.03
C ASN A 22 -17.46 -11.50 25.03
N VAL A 23 -16.21 -11.08 24.99
CA VAL A 23 -15.69 -10.29 23.91
C VAL A 23 -15.79 -11.22 22.70
N ILE A 24 -16.81 -11.01 21.87
CA ILE A 24 -16.88 -11.65 20.56
C ILE A 24 -15.69 -11.10 19.79
N VAL A 25 -14.56 -11.80 19.85
CA VAL A 25 -13.43 -11.53 18.96
C VAL A 25 -13.95 -11.82 17.56
N GLN A 26 -14.28 -10.77 16.82
CA GLN A 26 -14.69 -10.89 15.44
C GLN A 26 -13.54 -11.60 14.71
N LYS A 27 -13.75 -12.85 14.33
CA LYS A 27 -12.73 -13.65 13.65
C LYS A 27 -12.42 -12.96 12.33
N SER A 28 -11.16 -12.59 12.10
CA SER A 28 -10.74 -11.95 10.84
C SER A 28 -11.27 -12.74 9.65
N SER A 29 -11.88 -12.05 8.69
CA SER A 29 -12.36 -12.65 7.44
C SER A 29 -11.24 -12.89 6.44
N LYS A 30 -10.14 -12.12 6.51
CA LYS A 30 -8.98 -12.26 5.64
C LYS A 30 -8.04 -13.40 6.06
N TYR A 31 -7.16 -13.80 5.14
CA TYR A 31 -6.03 -14.68 5.47
C TYR A 31 -4.95 -13.90 6.23
N ASN A 32 -4.40 -14.51 7.27
CA ASN A 32 -3.21 -14.03 7.95
C ASN A 32 -1.97 -14.35 7.10
N ASP A 33 -0.85 -13.69 7.39
CA ASP A 33 0.45 -13.91 6.73
C ASP A 33 0.53 -13.49 5.24
N LEU A 34 -0.43 -12.69 4.76
CA LEU A 34 -0.37 -12.03 3.47
C LEU A 34 0.03 -10.56 3.64
N ALA A 35 0.81 -10.04 2.70
CA ALA A 35 1.25 -8.65 2.69
C ALA A 35 1.90 -8.22 4.03
N LEU A 36 2.80 -9.04 4.59
CA LEU A 36 3.54 -8.71 5.82
C LEU A 36 4.43 -7.48 5.65
N THR A 37 4.80 -7.18 4.43
CA THR A 37 5.36 -5.90 3.97
C THR A 37 4.48 -5.34 2.86
N PRO A 38 4.56 -4.04 2.53
CA PRO A 38 3.75 -3.45 1.47
C PRO A 38 3.94 -4.20 0.14
N PRO A 39 2.87 -4.58 -0.58
CA PRO A 39 2.99 -5.23 -1.87
C PRO A 39 3.79 -4.40 -2.88
N MET A 40 4.61 -5.07 -3.70
CA MET A 40 5.37 -4.46 -4.77
C MET A 40 5.04 -5.15 -6.11
N GLY A 41 4.80 -4.36 -7.15
CA GLY A 41 4.43 -4.93 -8.44
C GLY A 41 4.15 -3.87 -9.51
N TRP A 42 3.32 -4.24 -10.47
CA TRP A 42 2.85 -3.40 -11.56
C TRP A 42 1.33 -3.55 -11.73
N ASN A 43 0.67 -2.46 -12.11
CA ASN A 43 -0.74 -2.45 -12.44
C ASN A 43 -0.94 -1.73 -13.79
N SER A 44 -1.87 -2.20 -14.59
CA SER A 44 -2.05 -1.74 -15.97
C SER A 44 -2.76 -0.39 -16.13
N TRP A 45 -3.48 0.12 -15.10
CA TRP A 45 -4.46 1.17 -15.29
C TRP A 45 -3.88 2.50 -15.77
N ASN A 46 -2.90 3.05 -15.04
CA ASN A 46 -2.48 4.45 -15.24
C ASN A 46 -1.89 4.74 -16.63
N THR A 47 -1.33 3.74 -17.30
CA THR A 47 -0.80 3.90 -18.66
C THR A 47 -1.73 3.35 -19.73
N PHE A 48 -2.47 2.29 -19.45
CA PHE A 48 -3.17 1.54 -20.50
C PHE A 48 -4.68 1.60 -20.38
N GLU A 49 -5.21 2.01 -19.23
CA GLU A 49 -6.64 1.96 -18.96
C GLU A 49 -7.21 0.58 -19.36
N THR A 50 -8.24 0.54 -20.20
CA THR A 50 -8.82 -0.71 -20.72
C THR A 50 -8.11 -1.26 -21.97
N ASN A 51 -7.08 -0.57 -22.48
CA ASN A 51 -6.32 -1.01 -23.67
C ASN A 51 -5.21 -2.01 -23.29
N ILE A 52 -5.63 -3.17 -22.88
CA ILE A 52 -4.78 -4.26 -22.38
C ILE A 52 -5.03 -5.55 -23.16
N ASP A 53 -3.98 -6.37 -23.30
CA ASP A 53 -4.06 -7.70 -23.90
C ASP A 53 -3.03 -8.65 -23.27
N GLU A 54 -3.09 -9.93 -23.62
CA GLU A 54 -2.19 -10.94 -23.05
C GLU A 54 -0.72 -10.72 -23.43
N ASN A 55 -0.43 -10.10 -24.58
CA ASN A 55 0.95 -9.86 -25.02
C ASN A 55 1.57 -8.75 -24.17
N LEU A 56 0.85 -7.65 -23.96
CA LEU A 56 1.28 -6.60 -23.04
C LEU A 56 1.66 -7.16 -21.67
N VAL A 57 0.82 -8.03 -21.12
CA VAL A 57 1.04 -8.61 -19.78
C VAL A 57 2.26 -9.53 -19.76
N LYS A 58 2.42 -10.37 -20.77
CA LYS A 58 3.59 -11.26 -20.93
C LYS A 58 4.87 -10.47 -21.08
N GLU A 59 4.89 -9.45 -21.96
CA GLU A 59 6.04 -8.57 -22.17
C GLU A 59 6.41 -7.82 -20.88
N THR A 60 5.42 -7.29 -20.14
CA THR A 60 5.65 -6.62 -18.87
C THR A 60 6.30 -7.55 -17.84
N ALA A 61 5.81 -8.78 -17.73
CA ALA A 61 6.38 -9.77 -16.83
C ALA A 61 7.82 -10.16 -17.24
N ASP A 62 8.08 -10.32 -18.53
CA ASP A 62 9.40 -10.62 -19.06
C ASP A 62 10.39 -9.51 -18.72
N ILE A 63 9.99 -8.27 -18.91
CA ILE A 63 10.81 -7.10 -18.60
C ILE A 63 11.02 -6.98 -17.08
N MET A 64 9.99 -7.21 -16.27
CA MET A 64 10.13 -7.16 -14.81
C MET A 64 11.22 -8.12 -14.32
N VAL A 65 11.31 -9.33 -14.90
CA VAL A 65 12.36 -10.30 -14.59
C VAL A 65 13.70 -9.88 -15.18
N ALA A 66 13.74 -9.56 -16.48
CA ALA A 66 14.96 -9.28 -17.21
C ALA A 66 15.67 -8.00 -16.74
N SER A 67 14.93 -6.98 -16.34
CA SER A 67 15.48 -5.71 -15.83
C SER A 67 16.02 -5.79 -14.40
N GLY A 68 15.75 -6.87 -13.67
CA GLY A 68 16.11 -7.03 -12.27
C GLY A 68 15.09 -6.44 -11.28
N MET A 69 13.97 -5.91 -11.73
CA MET A 69 12.90 -5.41 -10.84
C MET A 69 12.32 -6.54 -9.97
N ALA A 70 12.12 -7.74 -10.54
CA ALA A 70 11.71 -8.92 -9.77
C ALA A 70 12.70 -9.22 -8.63
N ALA A 71 14.00 -9.17 -8.92
CA ALA A 71 15.05 -9.36 -7.91
C ALA A 71 15.12 -8.21 -6.88
N ALA A 72 14.60 -7.03 -7.21
CA ALA A 72 14.47 -5.91 -6.30
C ALA A 72 13.21 -6.01 -5.39
N GLY A 73 12.29 -6.95 -5.65
CA GLY A 73 11.12 -7.23 -4.83
C GLY A 73 9.76 -7.03 -5.53
N TYR A 74 9.72 -6.57 -6.76
CA TYR A 74 8.48 -6.45 -7.54
C TYR A 74 7.98 -7.84 -7.94
N THR A 75 6.87 -8.27 -7.37
CA THR A 75 6.38 -9.64 -7.55
C THR A 75 5.00 -9.73 -8.17
N TYR A 76 4.17 -8.69 -8.06
CA TYR A 76 2.81 -8.72 -8.55
C TYR A 76 2.69 -8.12 -9.96
N ILE A 77 1.97 -8.82 -10.84
CA ILE A 77 1.44 -8.30 -12.10
C ILE A 77 -0.08 -8.25 -11.94
N VAL A 78 -0.65 -7.04 -11.89
CA VAL A 78 -2.09 -6.83 -11.67
C VAL A 78 -2.72 -6.27 -12.92
N LEU A 79 -3.68 -7.00 -13.48
CA LEU A 79 -4.58 -6.47 -14.51
C LEU A 79 -5.70 -5.70 -13.84
N ASP A 80 -5.82 -4.44 -14.20
CA ASP A 80 -6.89 -3.55 -13.77
C ASP A 80 -8.17 -3.75 -14.60
N ASP A 81 -9.08 -2.78 -14.65
CA ASP A 81 -10.37 -2.86 -15.33
C ASP A 81 -10.24 -3.17 -16.82
N GLY A 82 -11.25 -3.79 -17.40
CA GLY A 82 -11.32 -4.08 -18.82
C GLY A 82 -10.70 -5.39 -19.29
N TRP A 83 -10.35 -6.31 -18.38
CA TRP A 83 -9.86 -7.66 -18.73
C TRP A 83 -10.99 -8.63 -19.13
N MET A 84 -12.22 -8.37 -18.70
CA MET A 84 -13.38 -9.23 -18.91
C MET A 84 -14.24 -8.79 -20.11
N ALA A 85 -15.07 -9.70 -20.59
CA ALA A 85 -16.11 -9.41 -21.57
C ALA A 85 -17.17 -8.45 -20.99
N LYS A 86 -17.91 -7.79 -21.86
CA LYS A 86 -18.97 -6.83 -21.47
C LYS A 86 -20.16 -7.46 -20.75
N GLU A 87 -20.34 -8.78 -20.88
CA GLU A 87 -21.43 -9.53 -20.29
C GLU A 87 -20.90 -10.79 -19.60
N ARG A 88 -21.59 -11.24 -18.57
CA ARG A 88 -21.41 -12.57 -17.96
C ARG A 88 -21.94 -13.65 -18.90
N ASP A 89 -21.47 -14.89 -18.75
CA ASP A 89 -22.02 -16.02 -19.48
C ASP A 89 -23.47 -16.38 -19.01
N ALA A 90 -24.10 -17.34 -19.69
CA ALA A 90 -25.45 -17.78 -19.36
C ALA A 90 -25.60 -18.35 -17.93
N ASN A 91 -24.50 -18.71 -17.28
CA ASN A 91 -24.47 -19.19 -15.89
C ASN A 91 -24.09 -18.09 -14.88
N GLY A 92 -23.94 -16.85 -15.35
CA GLY A 92 -23.54 -15.69 -14.53
C GLY A 92 -22.04 -15.62 -14.23
N ASN A 93 -21.18 -16.39 -14.88
CA ASN A 93 -19.75 -16.35 -14.65
C ASN A 93 -19.09 -15.15 -15.35
N LEU A 94 -18.05 -14.61 -14.76
CA LEU A 94 -17.13 -13.68 -15.44
C LEU A 94 -16.43 -14.44 -16.58
N VAL A 95 -16.30 -13.77 -17.72
CA VAL A 95 -15.62 -14.29 -18.91
C VAL A 95 -14.46 -13.37 -19.25
N PRO A 96 -13.21 -13.84 -19.36
CA PRO A 96 -12.14 -13.06 -19.93
C PRO A 96 -12.49 -12.63 -21.37
N ASP A 97 -12.11 -11.41 -21.77
CA ASP A 97 -12.34 -10.95 -23.13
C ASP A 97 -11.57 -11.86 -24.12
N PRO A 98 -12.26 -12.60 -25.03
CA PRO A 98 -11.62 -13.59 -25.87
C PRO A 98 -10.73 -12.98 -26.98
N ILE A 99 -10.90 -11.69 -27.27
CA ILE A 99 -10.07 -10.97 -28.23
C ILE A 99 -8.77 -10.53 -27.57
N LYS A 100 -8.86 -10.00 -26.34
CA LYS A 100 -7.71 -9.54 -25.57
C LYS A 100 -6.88 -10.69 -24.99
N PHE A 101 -7.54 -11.77 -24.60
CA PHE A 101 -6.92 -12.94 -23.94
C PHE A 101 -7.28 -14.25 -24.68
N PRO A 102 -6.89 -14.41 -25.95
CA PRO A 102 -7.26 -15.58 -26.77
C PRO A 102 -6.75 -16.90 -26.22
N SER A 103 -5.63 -16.90 -25.46
CA SER A 103 -5.12 -18.12 -24.80
C SER A 103 -5.84 -18.46 -23.50
N GLY A 104 -6.76 -17.60 -23.07
CA GLY A 104 -7.50 -17.69 -21.80
C GLY A 104 -6.70 -17.25 -20.58
N MET A 105 -7.43 -16.75 -19.57
CA MET A 105 -6.82 -16.17 -18.35
C MET A 105 -5.99 -17.19 -17.56
N LYS A 106 -6.40 -18.46 -17.54
CA LYS A 106 -5.65 -19.50 -16.83
C LYS A 106 -4.24 -19.70 -17.40
N SER A 107 -4.11 -19.72 -18.73
CA SER A 107 -2.81 -19.83 -19.41
C SER A 107 -1.92 -18.62 -19.09
N LEU A 108 -2.49 -17.43 -19.01
CA LEU A 108 -1.75 -16.23 -18.64
C LEU A 108 -1.25 -16.28 -17.20
N VAL A 109 -2.10 -16.70 -16.24
CA VAL A 109 -1.70 -16.89 -14.83
C VAL A 109 -0.56 -17.89 -14.72
N GLU A 110 -0.66 -19.04 -15.39
CA GLU A 110 0.38 -20.06 -15.42
C GLU A 110 1.72 -19.53 -15.99
N TYR A 111 1.65 -18.70 -17.04
CA TYR A 111 2.82 -18.04 -17.62
C TYR A 111 3.50 -17.10 -16.60
N ILE A 112 2.73 -16.30 -15.89
CA ILE A 112 3.24 -15.37 -14.88
C ILE A 112 3.87 -16.15 -13.71
N HIS A 113 3.19 -17.19 -13.21
CA HIS A 113 3.68 -18.02 -12.12
C HIS A 113 4.97 -18.78 -12.51
N ALA A 114 5.09 -19.24 -13.76
CA ALA A 114 6.31 -19.91 -14.24
C ALA A 114 7.55 -18.99 -14.23
N LYS A 115 7.35 -17.66 -14.18
CA LYS A 115 8.43 -16.67 -14.01
C LYS A 115 8.74 -16.35 -12.54
N GLY A 116 8.07 -17.00 -11.59
CA GLY A 116 8.20 -16.71 -10.15
C GLY A 116 7.46 -15.45 -9.70
N LEU A 117 6.61 -14.90 -10.57
CA LEU A 117 5.77 -13.73 -10.27
C LEU A 117 4.39 -14.15 -9.77
N LYS A 118 3.63 -13.22 -9.25
CA LYS A 118 2.26 -13.39 -8.77
C LYS A 118 1.30 -12.61 -9.66
N PHE A 119 0.08 -13.11 -9.81
CA PHE A 119 -0.91 -12.52 -10.69
C PHE A 119 -2.10 -11.97 -9.93
N GLY A 120 -2.57 -10.79 -10.32
CA GLY A 120 -3.74 -10.14 -9.75
C GLY A 120 -4.76 -9.73 -10.80
N LEU A 121 -6.00 -9.60 -10.36
CA LEU A 121 -7.11 -9.08 -11.14
C LEU A 121 -7.79 -7.93 -10.40
N TYR A 122 -8.63 -7.24 -11.13
CA TYR A 122 -9.50 -6.16 -10.67
C TYR A 122 -10.98 -6.57 -10.78
N ASN A 123 -11.80 -6.08 -9.87
CA ASN A 123 -13.24 -5.97 -10.02
C ASN A 123 -13.79 -4.88 -9.07
N CYS A 124 -15.10 -4.80 -8.93
CA CYS A 124 -15.80 -3.74 -8.22
C CYS A 124 -16.93 -4.29 -7.35
N ALA A 125 -17.20 -3.64 -6.23
CA ALA A 125 -18.29 -3.98 -5.31
C ALA A 125 -19.69 -3.66 -5.87
N GLY A 126 -19.75 -2.81 -6.88
CA GLY A 126 -21.01 -2.39 -7.52
C GLY A 126 -21.53 -3.39 -8.54
N THR A 127 -22.59 -2.98 -9.23
CA THR A 127 -23.20 -3.75 -10.32
C THR A 127 -22.33 -3.76 -11.58
N HIS A 128 -21.55 -2.69 -11.78
CA HIS A 128 -20.61 -2.51 -12.88
C HIS A 128 -19.29 -1.93 -12.36
N THR A 129 -18.22 -2.22 -13.07
CA THR A 129 -16.91 -1.61 -12.83
C THR A 129 -16.91 -0.12 -13.26
N CYS A 130 -15.83 0.60 -12.97
CA CYS A 130 -15.70 2.00 -13.35
C CYS A 130 -15.72 2.20 -14.88
N ALA A 131 -15.20 1.24 -15.65
CA ALA A 131 -15.25 1.23 -17.11
C ALA A 131 -16.50 0.51 -17.69
N GLY A 132 -17.50 0.19 -16.85
CA GLY A 132 -18.79 -0.36 -17.28
C GLY A 132 -18.78 -1.84 -17.64
N TYR A 133 -17.85 -2.62 -17.09
CA TYR A 133 -17.84 -4.09 -17.17
C TYR A 133 -18.63 -4.71 -16.02
N PRO A 134 -18.93 -6.03 -16.03
CA PRO A 134 -19.70 -6.67 -14.96
C PRO A 134 -19.01 -6.56 -13.59
N GLY A 135 -19.66 -5.89 -12.64
CA GLY A 135 -19.25 -5.87 -11.24
C GLY A 135 -19.67 -7.16 -10.51
N THR A 136 -19.28 -7.29 -9.24
CA THR A 136 -19.49 -8.53 -8.47
C THR A 136 -20.76 -8.54 -7.62
N ARG A 137 -21.50 -7.43 -7.53
CA ARG A 137 -22.68 -7.35 -6.68
C ARG A 137 -23.69 -8.45 -6.95
N GLY A 138 -23.94 -9.29 -5.92
CA GLY A 138 -24.81 -10.47 -6.02
C GLY A 138 -24.13 -11.73 -6.55
N TYR A 139 -22.85 -11.64 -6.94
CA TYR A 139 -22.04 -12.74 -7.46
C TYR A 139 -20.78 -13.00 -6.64
N GLU A 140 -20.59 -12.36 -5.47
CA GLU A 140 -19.34 -12.32 -4.72
C GLU A 140 -18.76 -13.73 -4.48
N TYR A 141 -19.57 -14.66 -4.04
CA TYR A 141 -19.15 -16.05 -3.80
C TYR A 141 -18.86 -16.84 -5.09
N GLN A 142 -19.57 -16.55 -6.17
CA GLN A 142 -19.33 -17.16 -7.48
C GLN A 142 -18.00 -16.64 -8.06
N ASP A 143 -17.80 -15.33 -8.02
CA ASP A 143 -16.60 -14.69 -8.54
C ASP A 143 -15.37 -15.05 -7.68
N ALA A 144 -15.50 -15.15 -6.35
CA ALA A 144 -14.43 -15.61 -5.49
C ALA A 144 -13.95 -17.04 -5.84
N ARG A 145 -14.87 -17.94 -6.17
CA ARG A 145 -14.52 -19.28 -6.68
C ARG A 145 -13.83 -19.22 -8.03
N PHE A 146 -14.28 -18.34 -8.92
CA PHE A 146 -13.63 -18.11 -10.22
C PHE A 146 -12.19 -17.64 -10.02
N TYR A 147 -11.93 -16.65 -9.16
CA TYR A 147 -10.59 -16.17 -8.84
C TYR A 147 -9.70 -17.26 -8.24
N ALA A 148 -10.25 -18.05 -7.30
CA ALA A 148 -9.53 -19.18 -6.70
C ALA A 148 -9.17 -20.25 -7.73
N ASN A 149 -10.09 -20.59 -8.65
CA ASN A 149 -9.86 -21.57 -9.71
C ASN A 149 -8.82 -21.11 -10.75
N LEU A 150 -8.75 -19.80 -11.00
CA LEU A 150 -7.67 -19.20 -11.81
C LEU A 150 -6.33 -19.17 -11.06
N ASN A 151 -6.34 -19.39 -9.75
CA ASN A 151 -5.16 -19.33 -8.90
C ASN A 151 -4.53 -17.93 -8.81
N ILE A 152 -5.34 -16.85 -8.83
CA ILE A 152 -4.80 -15.48 -8.67
C ILE A 152 -4.28 -15.25 -7.24
N ASP A 153 -3.41 -14.25 -7.05
CA ASP A 153 -2.75 -13.95 -5.79
C ASP A 153 -3.14 -12.58 -5.22
N PHE A 154 -3.80 -11.74 -6.00
CA PHE A 154 -4.18 -10.38 -5.64
C PHE A 154 -5.52 -10.01 -6.28
N LEU A 155 -6.38 -9.32 -5.54
CA LEU A 155 -7.63 -8.74 -6.04
C LEU A 155 -7.70 -7.26 -5.65
N LYS A 156 -7.67 -6.35 -6.63
CA LYS A 156 -8.08 -4.95 -6.46
C LYS A 156 -9.60 -4.89 -6.59
N TYR A 157 -10.26 -4.29 -5.60
CA TYR A 157 -11.72 -4.30 -5.51
C TYR A 157 -12.23 -2.89 -5.31
N ASP A 158 -12.80 -2.33 -6.37
CA ASP A 158 -13.18 -0.94 -6.50
C ASP A 158 -14.60 -0.63 -5.99
N TRP A 159 -15.01 0.64 -6.08
CA TRP A 159 -16.22 1.16 -5.45
C TRP A 159 -17.21 1.84 -6.41
N CYS A 160 -17.05 1.74 -7.73
CA CYS A 160 -17.96 2.31 -8.71
C CYS A 160 -19.34 1.64 -8.71
N ASN A 161 -20.39 2.38 -9.07
CA ASN A 161 -21.79 1.90 -9.20
C ASN A 161 -22.31 1.21 -7.92
N THR A 162 -22.08 1.85 -6.78
CA THR A 162 -22.37 1.33 -5.43
C THR A 162 -23.46 2.12 -4.70
N GLU A 163 -24.32 2.84 -5.41
CA GLU A 163 -25.39 3.65 -4.83
C GLU A 163 -26.25 2.83 -3.86
N GLY A 164 -26.38 3.35 -2.63
CA GLY A 164 -27.18 2.72 -1.58
C GLY A 164 -26.55 1.47 -0.94
N ILE A 165 -25.28 1.18 -1.22
CA ILE A 165 -24.53 0.06 -0.62
C ILE A 165 -23.72 0.59 0.59
N ASN A 166 -23.68 -0.21 1.66
CA ASN A 166 -22.76 0.03 2.77
C ASN A 166 -21.38 -0.56 2.42
N ALA A 167 -20.35 0.29 2.39
CA ALA A 167 -19.01 -0.10 2.01
C ALA A 167 -18.45 -1.23 2.89
N LYS A 168 -18.49 -1.08 4.21
CA LYS A 168 -17.99 -2.08 5.15
C LYS A 168 -18.65 -3.44 4.93
N GLU A 169 -19.96 -3.48 4.70
CA GLU A 169 -20.69 -4.74 4.48
C GLU A 169 -20.33 -5.37 3.14
N ALA A 170 -20.23 -4.58 2.06
CA ALA A 170 -19.86 -5.07 0.74
C ALA A 170 -18.46 -5.68 0.73
N TYR A 171 -17.47 -4.97 1.29
CA TYR A 171 -16.10 -5.48 1.39
C TYR A 171 -15.98 -6.69 2.32
N ASN A 172 -16.73 -6.73 3.43
CA ASN A 172 -16.82 -7.92 4.28
C ASN A 172 -17.40 -9.13 3.52
N THR A 173 -18.43 -8.92 2.71
CA THR A 173 -19.04 -10.00 1.91
C THR A 173 -18.04 -10.61 0.95
N MET A 174 -17.29 -9.79 0.18
CA MET A 174 -16.25 -10.28 -0.72
C MET A 174 -15.08 -10.93 0.06
N SER A 175 -14.63 -10.36 1.17
CA SER A 175 -13.59 -10.96 2.01
C SER A 175 -13.96 -12.35 2.51
N ASN A 176 -15.21 -12.54 2.96
CA ASN A 176 -15.74 -13.83 3.37
C ASN A 176 -15.85 -14.81 2.18
N ALA A 177 -16.24 -14.32 1.02
CA ALA A 177 -16.32 -15.11 -0.20
C ALA A 177 -14.94 -15.62 -0.63
N LEU A 178 -13.90 -14.74 -0.64
CA LEU A 178 -12.53 -15.11 -0.93
C LEU A 178 -11.99 -16.16 0.06
N LYS A 179 -12.27 -15.97 1.35
CA LYS A 179 -11.86 -16.94 2.37
C LYS A 179 -12.56 -18.29 2.19
N THR A 180 -13.85 -18.28 1.86
CA THR A 180 -14.64 -19.49 1.60
C THR A 180 -14.15 -20.24 0.36
N ALA A 181 -13.68 -19.53 -0.65
CA ALA A 181 -13.09 -20.11 -1.85
C ALA A 181 -11.76 -20.87 -1.59
N GLY A 182 -11.11 -20.64 -0.44
CA GLY A 182 -9.99 -21.44 0.05
C GLY A 182 -8.61 -21.09 -0.51
N LYS A 183 -8.49 -20.11 -1.40
CA LYS A 183 -7.21 -19.62 -1.94
C LYS A 183 -6.80 -18.35 -1.19
N PRO A 184 -5.57 -18.27 -0.60
CA PRO A 184 -5.04 -17.02 -0.07
C PRO A 184 -4.83 -16.00 -1.18
N ILE A 185 -5.56 -14.88 -1.12
CA ILE A 185 -5.53 -13.78 -2.08
C ILE A 185 -5.32 -12.48 -1.28
N VAL A 186 -4.34 -11.67 -1.66
CA VAL A 186 -4.18 -10.32 -1.13
C VAL A 186 -5.38 -9.49 -1.58
N PHE A 187 -6.12 -8.94 -0.63
CA PHE A 187 -7.33 -8.19 -0.90
C PHE A 187 -7.10 -6.69 -0.70
N SER A 188 -7.18 -5.95 -1.80
CA SER A 188 -6.98 -4.50 -1.85
C SER A 188 -8.34 -3.79 -1.95
N LEU A 189 -8.66 -3.00 -0.95
CA LEU A 189 -9.89 -2.22 -0.86
C LEU A 189 -9.68 -0.87 -1.56
N CYS A 190 -10.44 -0.58 -2.60
CA CYS A 190 -10.29 0.62 -3.41
C CYS A 190 -11.58 1.47 -3.38
N GLU A 191 -11.95 1.98 -2.18
CA GLU A 191 -13.11 2.87 -2.00
C GLU A 191 -12.70 4.34 -1.77
N TRP A 192 -11.48 4.69 -2.20
CA TRP A 192 -10.92 6.04 -2.27
C TRP A 192 -10.84 6.79 -0.93
N GLY A 193 -11.01 6.11 0.19
CA GLY A 193 -11.03 6.71 1.53
C GLY A 193 -12.35 7.39 1.91
N ASP A 194 -13.39 7.24 1.09
CA ASP A 194 -14.67 7.92 1.28
C ASP A 194 -15.43 7.41 2.50
N ASN A 195 -15.30 6.12 2.81
CA ASN A 195 -15.95 5.48 3.95
C ASN A 195 -14.96 5.13 5.07
N GLN A 196 -13.82 5.81 5.13
CA GLN A 196 -12.80 5.66 6.17
C GLN A 196 -12.36 4.20 6.38
N PRO A 197 -11.83 3.52 5.35
CA PRO A 197 -11.52 2.09 5.40
C PRO A 197 -10.47 1.73 6.45
N TRP A 198 -9.65 2.67 6.89
CA TRP A 198 -8.71 2.48 8.00
C TRP A 198 -9.39 2.14 9.33
N ASP A 199 -10.64 2.56 9.56
CA ASP A 199 -11.36 2.28 10.81
C ASP A 199 -11.89 0.84 10.89
N TRP A 200 -12.16 0.21 9.75
CA TRP A 200 -12.79 -1.11 9.67
C TRP A 200 -12.08 -2.13 8.77
N GLY A 201 -11.13 -1.69 7.92
CA GLY A 201 -10.52 -2.52 6.88
C GLY A 201 -9.55 -3.59 7.40
N LYS A 202 -8.91 -3.38 8.56
CA LYS A 202 -7.90 -4.30 9.10
C LYS A 202 -8.32 -5.78 9.15
N PRO A 203 -9.52 -6.16 9.62
CA PRO A 203 -9.97 -7.56 9.57
C PRO A 203 -10.50 -7.99 8.19
N VAL A 204 -10.60 -7.08 7.22
CA VAL A 204 -11.28 -7.29 5.93
C VAL A 204 -10.29 -7.49 4.80
N GLY A 205 -9.33 -6.57 4.65
CA GLY A 205 -8.36 -6.56 3.56
C GLY A 205 -6.93 -6.35 4.03
N ASN A 206 -6.00 -6.39 3.10
CA ASN A 206 -4.56 -6.26 3.37
C ASN A 206 -4.02 -4.85 3.06
N LEU A 207 -4.74 -4.07 2.29
CA LEU A 207 -4.45 -2.67 2.01
C LEU A 207 -5.75 -1.95 1.63
N TRP A 208 -5.75 -0.63 1.76
CA TRP A 208 -6.89 0.20 1.40
C TRP A 208 -6.44 1.57 0.89
N ARG A 209 -7.05 1.99 -0.22
CA ARG A 209 -6.86 3.32 -0.79
C ARG A 209 -7.35 4.39 0.20
N ILE A 210 -6.55 5.43 0.36
CA ILE A 210 -6.84 6.52 1.31
C ILE A 210 -7.37 7.78 0.62
N SER A 211 -7.32 7.82 -0.70
CA SER A 211 -7.71 8.95 -1.55
C SER A 211 -8.27 8.46 -2.87
N GLY A 212 -8.86 9.36 -3.65
CA GLY A 212 -9.08 9.16 -5.08
C GLY A 212 -7.77 8.99 -5.84
N ASP A 213 -7.84 8.94 -7.18
CA ASP A 213 -6.74 8.53 -8.03
C ASP A 213 -5.60 9.55 -8.10
N ILE A 214 -4.38 9.02 -8.18
CA ILE A 214 -3.17 9.81 -8.39
C ILE A 214 -3.09 10.35 -9.81
N TYR A 215 -2.48 11.53 -9.96
CA TYR A 215 -2.09 12.13 -11.23
C TYR A 215 -0.57 12.36 -11.25
N PRO A 216 0.12 12.19 -12.40
CA PRO A 216 1.57 12.31 -12.48
C PRO A 216 2.05 13.76 -12.35
N CYS A 217 1.92 14.31 -11.16
CA CYS A 217 2.44 15.64 -10.81
C CYS A 217 2.84 15.71 -9.33
N PHE A 218 3.62 16.72 -8.98
CA PHE A 218 4.10 16.92 -7.62
C PHE A 218 2.98 17.31 -6.65
N ASP A 219 2.25 18.39 -6.92
CA ASP A 219 1.25 18.97 -6.01
C ASP A 219 0.14 19.69 -6.79
N CYS A 220 -0.52 18.97 -7.68
CA CYS A 220 -1.63 19.51 -8.46
C CYS A 220 -2.97 18.85 -8.11
N GLU A 221 -4.02 19.42 -8.64
CA GLU A 221 -5.33 18.82 -8.78
C GLU A 221 -5.70 18.82 -10.26
N PHE A 222 -5.97 17.65 -10.80
CA PHE A 222 -6.46 17.50 -12.16
C PHE A 222 -7.96 17.19 -12.13
N LYS A 223 -8.78 18.10 -12.66
CA LYS A 223 -10.22 17.91 -12.77
C LYS A 223 -10.56 17.22 -14.08
N HIS A 224 -11.24 16.09 -13.97
CA HIS A 224 -11.71 15.35 -15.14
C HIS A 224 -12.98 15.99 -15.69
N GLU A 225 -13.03 16.19 -17.01
CA GLU A 225 -14.18 16.78 -17.69
C GLU A 225 -15.43 15.90 -17.60
N GLN A 226 -15.22 14.58 -17.54
CA GLN A 226 -16.30 13.60 -17.42
C GLN A 226 -16.43 13.14 -15.96
N GLY A 227 -17.64 13.17 -15.41
CA GLY A 227 -17.96 12.59 -14.09
C GLY A 227 -17.71 13.48 -12.86
N ASN A 228 -17.25 14.75 -13.04
CA ASN A 228 -17.07 15.74 -11.96
C ASN A 228 -16.21 15.22 -10.78
N TRP A 229 -15.10 14.57 -11.08
CA TRP A 229 -14.13 14.06 -10.09
C TRP A 229 -12.72 14.60 -10.39
N SER A 230 -11.83 14.49 -9.39
CA SER A 230 -10.45 14.98 -9.49
C SER A 230 -9.45 13.87 -9.18
N SER A 231 -8.28 13.95 -9.82
CA SER A 231 -7.05 13.25 -9.46
C SER A 231 -6.04 14.22 -8.86
N TRP A 232 -5.12 13.71 -8.07
CA TRP A 232 -4.21 14.56 -7.29
C TRP A 232 -2.75 14.14 -7.41
N GLY A 233 -1.87 15.15 -7.35
CA GLY A 233 -0.45 14.95 -7.21
C GLY A 233 -0.08 14.25 -5.90
N PHE A 234 1.06 13.57 -5.90
CA PHE A 234 1.46 12.69 -4.80
C PHE A 234 1.61 13.43 -3.46
N MET A 235 2.07 14.67 -3.44
CA MET A 235 2.18 15.43 -2.20
C MET A 235 0.81 15.82 -1.62
N LYS A 236 -0.16 16.11 -2.50
CA LYS A 236 -1.51 16.41 -2.07
C LYS A 236 -2.17 15.19 -1.44
N ILE A 237 -1.98 13.99 -2.02
CA ILE A 237 -2.46 12.72 -1.45
C ILE A 237 -1.87 12.48 -0.06
N ILE A 238 -0.58 12.67 0.14
CA ILE A 238 0.08 12.52 1.45
C ILE A 238 -0.53 13.46 2.49
N GLU A 239 -0.93 14.66 2.10
CA GLU A 239 -1.47 15.66 3.02
C GLU A 239 -2.98 15.50 3.31
N MET A 240 -3.72 14.78 2.47
CA MET A 240 -5.17 14.59 2.63
C MET A 240 -5.54 13.89 3.94
N ARG A 241 -4.72 12.96 4.43
CA ARG A 241 -5.04 12.11 5.58
C ARG A 241 -3.93 12.10 6.63
N LYS A 242 -3.91 13.12 7.48
CA LYS A 242 -2.80 13.36 8.43
C LYS A 242 -2.72 12.38 9.61
N ASN A 243 -3.82 11.75 10.02
CA ASN A 243 -3.90 11.02 11.30
C ASN A 243 -4.14 9.52 11.14
N ILE A 244 -3.82 8.94 9.97
CA ILE A 244 -4.10 7.53 9.69
C ILE A 244 -2.89 6.60 9.87
N ARG A 245 -1.71 7.12 10.24
CA ARG A 245 -0.48 6.33 10.43
C ARG A 245 -0.67 5.10 11.31
N LYS A 246 -1.36 5.27 12.44
CA LYS A 246 -1.59 4.22 13.44
C LYS A 246 -2.45 3.05 12.95
N PHE A 247 -3.11 3.20 11.80
CA PHE A 247 -3.95 2.16 11.24
C PHE A 247 -3.20 1.27 10.23
N SER A 248 -1.95 1.62 9.89
CA SER A 248 -1.12 0.88 8.95
C SER A 248 -0.05 0.08 9.67
N GLY A 249 0.28 -1.07 9.15
CA GLY A 249 1.31 -1.96 9.68
C GLY A 249 1.34 -3.31 8.95
N PRO A 250 2.13 -4.28 9.42
CA PRO A 250 2.20 -5.60 8.79
C PRO A 250 0.82 -6.21 8.57
N ASP A 251 0.57 -6.72 7.36
CA ASP A 251 -0.66 -7.31 6.85
C ASP A 251 -1.83 -6.33 6.56
N HIS A 252 -1.66 -5.01 6.82
CA HIS A 252 -2.73 -4.01 6.64
C HIS A 252 -2.13 -2.62 6.38
N TRP A 253 -2.19 -2.15 5.12
CA TRP A 253 -1.45 -0.98 4.67
C TRP A 253 -2.37 0.14 4.20
N ASN A 254 -2.04 1.39 4.58
CA ASN A 254 -2.57 2.56 3.90
C ASN A 254 -1.97 2.60 2.48
N ASP A 255 -2.81 2.63 1.48
CA ASP A 255 -2.44 2.67 0.07
C ASP A 255 -2.61 4.09 -0.46
N PHE A 256 -1.48 4.73 -0.78
CA PHE A 256 -1.43 6.09 -1.33
C PHE A 256 -1.58 6.10 -2.86
N ASP A 257 -1.98 4.97 -3.45
CA ASP A 257 -2.10 4.71 -4.87
C ASP A 257 -0.79 4.30 -5.56
N MET A 258 -0.86 4.10 -6.86
CA MET A 258 0.24 3.62 -7.69
C MET A 258 1.41 4.60 -7.77
N LEU A 259 2.56 4.10 -8.19
CA LEU A 259 3.71 4.91 -8.52
C LEU A 259 3.57 5.47 -9.94
N GLU A 260 3.64 6.78 -10.07
CA GLU A 260 3.69 7.52 -11.35
C GLU A 260 5.12 7.81 -11.81
N VAL A 261 6.10 7.13 -11.28
CA VAL A 261 7.52 7.26 -11.64
C VAL A 261 7.72 6.90 -13.12
N GLY A 262 8.19 7.87 -13.91
CA GLY A 262 8.38 7.71 -15.35
C GLY A 262 7.16 8.01 -16.21
N ASN A 263 6.07 8.51 -15.64
CA ASN A 263 4.83 8.89 -16.33
C ASN A 263 4.71 10.39 -16.62
N GLY A 264 5.84 11.10 -16.76
CA GLY A 264 5.85 12.49 -17.23
C GLY A 264 6.30 13.54 -16.21
N MET A 265 6.51 13.17 -14.95
CA MET A 265 7.18 14.05 -13.98
C MET A 265 8.66 14.20 -14.30
N THR A 266 9.29 15.23 -13.74
CA THR A 266 10.75 15.37 -13.82
C THR A 266 11.46 14.31 -12.97
N ASN A 267 12.71 13.99 -13.28
CA ASN A 267 13.52 13.06 -12.46
C ASN A 267 13.56 13.41 -10.97
N ASN A 268 13.55 14.69 -10.62
CA ASN A 268 13.55 15.12 -9.22
C ASN A 268 12.21 14.84 -8.56
N GLU A 269 11.11 15.06 -9.26
CA GLU A 269 9.76 14.73 -8.78
C GLU A 269 9.56 13.22 -8.66
N ASP A 270 10.01 12.44 -9.65
CA ASP A 270 10.01 10.98 -9.61
C ASP A 270 10.77 10.43 -8.40
N ARG A 271 11.97 11.00 -8.12
CA ARG A 271 12.75 10.63 -6.93
C ARG A 271 12.06 11.03 -5.63
N ALA A 272 11.46 12.23 -5.59
CA ALA A 272 10.70 12.69 -4.43
C ALA A 272 9.48 11.78 -4.19
N HIS A 273 8.74 11.44 -5.24
CA HIS A 273 7.59 10.55 -5.20
C HIS A 273 7.97 9.16 -4.66
N PHE A 274 8.98 8.51 -5.23
CA PHE A 274 9.46 7.20 -4.77
C PHE A 274 9.96 7.24 -3.32
N THR A 275 10.69 8.31 -2.94
CA THR A 275 11.13 8.51 -1.55
C THR A 275 9.93 8.61 -0.61
N MET A 276 8.92 9.39 -0.95
CA MET A 276 7.77 9.59 -0.08
C MET A 276 6.91 8.33 0.04
N TRP A 277 6.69 7.56 -1.04
CA TRP A 277 6.03 6.24 -0.95
C TRP A 277 6.80 5.26 -0.06
N SER A 278 8.13 5.30 -0.14
CA SER A 278 8.98 4.49 0.75
C SER A 278 8.88 4.94 2.22
N MET A 279 8.84 6.23 2.48
CA MET A 279 8.62 6.79 3.81
C MET A 279 7.24 6.42 4.37
N MET A 280 6.21 6.42 3.51
CA MET A 280 4.83 6.11 3.91
C MET A 280 4.56 4.61 4.04
N SER A 281 5.49 3.72 3.77
CA SER A 281 5.22 2.27 3.67
C SER A 281 4.00 1.99 2.77
N SER A 282 3.83 2.78 1.71
CA SER A 282 2.79 2.56 0.71
C SER A 282 3.15 1.36 -0.17
N PRO A 283 2.18 0.62 -0.69
CA PRO A 283 2.45 -0.33 -1.78
C PRO A 283 3.28 0.32 -2.89
N LEU A 284 4.30 -0.38 -3.38
CA LEU A 284 5.13 0.07 -4.51
C LEU A 284 4.64 -0.61 -5.79
N ILE A 285 3.48 -0.18 -6.28
CA ILE A 285 2.86 -0.70 -7.50
C ILE A 285 3.12 0.30 -8.63
N ALA A 286 3.99 -0.06 -9.57
CA ALA A 286 4.34 0.80 -10.70
C ALA A 286 3.20 0.86 -11.74
N GLY A 287 2.93 2.06 -12.27
CA GLY A 287 1.87 2.29 -13.26
C GLY A 287 2.40 2.60 -14.68
N ASN A 288 3.71 2.65 -14.90
CA ASN A 288 4.33 3.03 -16.17
C ASN A 288 4.47 1.86 -17.17
N ASP A 289 4.69 2.18 -18.45
CA ASP A 289 4.99 1.18 -19.49
C ASP A 289 6.44 0.70 -19.38
N PHE A 290 6.65 -0.51 -18.84
CA PHE A 290 7.98 -1.09 -18.66
C PHE A 290 8.74 -1.26 -19.98
N ARG A 291 8.06 -1.42 -21.11
CA ARG A 291 8.67 -1.56 -22.45
C ARG A 291 9.36 -0.28 -22.92
N LYS A 292 8.97 0.87 -22.35
CA LYS A 292 9.51 2.20 -22.67
C LYS A 292 10.26 2.83 -21.51
N MET A 293 10.48 2.09 -20.44
CA MET A 293 11.12 2.59 -19.23
C MET A 293 12.56 3.05 -19.49
N SER A 294 12.88 4.27 -19.07
CA SER A 294 14.24 4.81 -19.15
C SER A 294 15.16 4.13 -18.13
N LYS A 295 16.48 4.26 -18.33
CA LYS A 295 17.47 3.79 -17.33
C LYS A 295 17.34 4.53 -16.01
N GLU A 296 17.00 5.80 -16.04
CA GLU A 296 16.79 6.65 -14.89
C GLU A 296 15.55 6.19 -14.11
N THR A 297 14.44 5.95 -14.79
CA THR A 297 13.21 5.39 -14.19
C THR A 297 13.49 4.03 -13.53
N LEU A 298 14.18 3.13 -14.23
CA LEU A 298 14.58 1.84 -13.67
C LEU A 298 15.46 2.00 -12.43
N ALA A 299 16.44 2.91 -12.46
CA ALA A 299 17.32 3.17 -11.32
C ALA A 299 16.57 3.72 -10.10
N ILE A 300 15.51 4.51 -10.30
CA ILE A 300 14.63 4.98 -9.22
C ILE A 300 13.83 3.81 -8.66
N LEU A 301 13.08 3.12 -9.50
CA LEU A 301 12.20 2.01 -9.08
C LEU A 301 12.95 0.85 -8.44
N SER A 302 14.22 0.61 -8.82
CA SER A 302 15.05 -0.47 -8.28
C SER A 302 16.05 -0.03 -7.19
N ASN A 303 15.89 1.16 -6.62
CA ASN A 303 16.76 1.62 -5.53
C ASN A 303 16.56 0.75 -4.27
N LYS A 304 17.51 -0.14 -4.02
CA LYS A 304 17.43 -1.15 -2.95
C LYS A 304 17.35 -0.55 -1.55
N GLU A 305 18.03 0.59 -1.32
CA GLU A 305 18.05 1.24 -0.02
C GLU A 305 16.67 1.84 0.32
N LEU A 306 16.02 2.50 -0.63
CA LEU A 306 14.67 3.02 -0.44
C LEU A 306 13.60 1.91 -0.41
N ILE A 307 13.77 0.84 -1.19
CA ILE A 307 12.94 -0.35 -1.08
C ILE A 307 13.07 -0.95 0.33
N ALA A 308 14.27 -1.06 0.88
CA ALA A 308 14.46 -1.56 2.26
C ALA A 308 13.75 -0.68 3.31
N VAL A 309 13.73 0.64 3.10
CA VAL A 309 12.93 1.57 3.95
C VAL A 309 11.43 1.29 3.86
N ASN A 310 10.92 1.06 2.65
CA ASN A 310 9.51 0.72 2.42
C ASN A 310 9.15 -0.62 3.06
N GLN A 311 10.00 -1.62 2.87
CA GLN A 311 9.81 -3.02 3.27
C GLN A 311 10.24 -3.31 4.72
N ASP A 312 10.56 -2.27 5.50
CA ASP A 312 10.94 -2.46 6.91
C ASP A 312 9.80 -3.11 7.71
N LYS A 313 10.15 -4.18 8.42
CA LYS A 313 9.19 -5.04 9.15
C LYS A 313 8.48 -4.35 10.32
N LEU A 314 8.96 -3.20 10.81
CA LEU A 314 8.24 -2.40 11.80
C LEU A 314 6.93 -1.84 11.21
N GLY A 315 6.90 -1.57 9.91
CA GLY A 315 5.71 -1.13 9.18
C GLY A 315 5.18 0.25 9.56
N ILE A 316 5.90 1.01 10.36
CA ILE A 316 5.49 2.35 10.79
C ILE A 316 5.73 3.35 9.64
N GLN A 317 4.71 4.12 9.31
CA GLN A 317 4.82 5.20 8.33
C GLN A 317 5.63 6.37 8.87
N GLY A 318 6.35 7.07 7.99
CA GLY A 318 7.01 8.33 8.31
C GLY A 318 6.01 9.44 8.68
N PHE A 319 6.52 10.47 9.33
CA PHE A 319 5.75 11.66 9.68
C PHE A 319 6.56 12.92 9.43
N LYS A 320 5.85 14.04 9.25
CA LYS A 320 6.46 15.36 9.07
C LYS A 320 6.95 15.88 10.43
N TYR A 321 8.25 15.94 10.59
CA TYR A 321 8.90 16.45 11.79
C TYR A 321 8.90 17.98 11.85
N SER A 322 9.23 18.61 10.72
CA SER A 322 9.19 20.08 10.63
C SER A 322 8.91 20.55 9.20
N ALA A 323 8.38 21.77 9.09
CA ALA A 323 8.20 22.45 7.81
C ALA A 323 8.49 23.94 7.98
N LYS A 324 9.40 24.48 7.17
CA LYS A 324 9.76 25.89 7.18
C LYS A 324 10.22 26.36 5.80
N ASP A 325 9.69 27.47 5.34
CA ASP A 325 10.11 28.14 4.10
C ASP A 325 10.15 27.20 2.86
N GLY A 326 9.19 26.28 2.74
CA GLY A 326 9.09 25.29 1.66
C GLY A 326 10.10 24.13 1.77
N LEU A 327 10.83 24.02 2.87
CA LEU A 327 11.61 22.83 3.23
C LEU A 327 10.84 22.03 4.29
N GLU A 328 10.63 20.76 4.02
CA GLU A 328 10.04 19.82 4.98
C GLU A 328 11.06 18.76 5.39
N ILE A 329 11.04 18.40 6.67
CA ILE A 329 11.81 17.29 7.21
C ILE A 329 10.84 16.21 7.61
N TRP A 330 10.99 15.04 7.00
CA TRP A 330 10.20 13.86 7.30
C TRP A 330 11.10 12.81 7.94
N VAL A 331 10.54 12.07 8.90
CA VAL A 331 11.29 11.08 9.66
C VAL A 331 10.50 9.76 9.77
N LYS A 332 11.21 8.64 9.81
CA LYS A 332 10.63 7.30 9.93
C LYS A 332 11.52 6.43 10.80
N PRO A 333 10.99 5.82 11.88
CA PRO A 333 11.72 4.80 12.64
C PRO A 333 11.78 3.49 11.86
N LEU A 334 12.86 2.73 12.03
CA LEU A 334 13.06 1.41 11.46
C LEU A 334 13.18 0.34 12.55
N SER A 335 12.93 -0.91 12.19
CA SER A 335 12.89 -2.05 13.11
C SER A 335 14.19 -2.38 13.82
N ASP A 336 15.32 -1.92 13.29
CA ASP A 336 16.67 -2.12 13.85
C ASP A 336 17.14 -0.97 14.74
N GLY A 337 16.24 -0.02 15.06
CA GLY A 337 16.53 1.18 15.84
C GLY A 337 17.18 2.31 15.05
N ASN A 338 17.36 2.16 13.73
CA ASN A 338 17.76 3.22 12.85
C ASN A 338 16.60 4.17 12.50
N TRP A 339 16.92 5.28 11.87
CA TRP A 339 15.96 6.28 11.44
C TRP A 339 16.25 6.73 10.01
N VAL A 340 15.21 6.95 9.24
CA VAL A 340 15.29 7.64 7.96
C VAL A 340 14.89 9.09 8.15
N ILE A 341 15.69 9.99 7.62
CA ILE A 341 15.41 11.43 7.61
C ILE A 341 15.41 11.89 6.15
N THR A 342 14.30 12.45 5.72
CA THR A 342 14.14 12.98 4.36
C THR A 342 14.01 14.50 4.42
N PHE A 343 14.83 15.19 3.65
CA PHE A 343 14.72 16.62 3.42
C PHE A 343 14.02 16.84 2.08
N LEU A 344 12.79 17.32 2.13
CA LEU A 344 11.95 17.56 0.96
C LEU A 344 11.85 19.05 0.68
N ASN A 345 12.40 19.48 -0.46
CA ASN A 345 12.25 20.85 -0.94
C ASN A 345 10.98 20.93 -1.81
N ARG A 346 9.99 21.69 -1.35
CA ARG A 346 8.74 21.95 -2.07
C ARG A 346 8.76 23.20 -2.95
N SER A 347 9.92 23.82 -3.10
CA SER A 347 10.05 25.03 -3.91
C SER A 347 10.90 24.78 -5.16
N ASP A 348 10.74 25.65 -6.15
CA ASP A 348 11.49 25.60 -7.42
C ASP A 348 12.94 26.09 -7.31
N VAL A 349 13.37 26.52 -6.12
CA VAL A 349 14.71 27.04 -5.89
C VAL A 349 15.54 26.10 -5.02
N THR A 350 16.82 25.97 -5.34
CA THR A 350 17.77 25.20 -4.52
C THR A 350 17.86 25.78 -3.11
N LYS A 351 17.74 24.92 -2.10
CA LYS A 351 17.87 25.31 -0.69
C LYS A 351 19.08 24.67 -0.06
N LYS A 352 19.80 25.44 0.71
CA LYS A 352 20.89 24.95 1.57
C LYS A 352 20.26 24.45 2.89
N ILE A 353 20.65 23.28 3.32
CA ILE A 353 20.16 22.66 4.55
C ILE A 353 21.29 22.59 5.54
N TYR A 354 21.02 23.05 6.76
CA TYR A 354 21.88 22.85 7.93
C TYR A 354 21.07 22.07 8.97
N PHE A 355 21.59 20.93 9.40
CA PHE A 355 20.93 20.10 10.41
C PHE A 355 21.91 19.85 11.58
N ASP A 356 21.53 20.34 12.77
CA ASP A 356 22.30 20.23 14.00
C ASP A 356 21.79 19.08 14.85
N TRP A 357 22.38 17.91 14.65
CA TRP A 357 21.98 16.68 15.34
C TRP A 357 21.86 16.82 16.85
N LYS A 358 22.73 17.60 17.50
CA LYS A 358 22.75 17.76 18.94
C LYS A 358 21.55 18.50 19.50
N LYS A 359 20.87 19.26 18.68
CA LYS A 359 19.67 20.03 19.07
C LYS A 359 18.38 19.28 18.76
N GLU A 360 18.47 18.17 18.03
CA GLU A 360 17.31 17.48 17.55
C GLU A 360 16.99 16.26 18.45
N VAL A 361 15.78 16.26 18.98
CA VAL A 361 15.19 15.10 19.67
C VAL A 361 13.90 14.76 18.92
N ILE A 362 13.95 13.69 18.14
CA ILE A 362 12.80 13.26 17.33
C ILE A 362 11.95 12.32 18.17
N ARG A 363 10.70 12.72 18.43
CA ARG A 363 9.72 11.89 19.15
C ARG A 363 8.58 11.51 18.25
N ASP A 364 8.37 10.23 18.10
CA ASP A 364 7.17 9.65 17.52
C ASP A 364 6.17 9.37 18.65
N VAL A 365 5.26 10.30 18.86
CA VAL A 365 4.29 10.24 19.97
C VAL A 365 3.24 9.15 19.76
N ASP A 366 2.92 8.82 18.50
CA ASP A 366 1.90 7.81 18.18
C ASP A 366 2.37 6.40 18.54
N PHE A 367 3.69 6.14 18.46
CA PHE A 367 4.29 4.85 18.69
C PHE A 367 5.22 4.81 19.90
N ASN A 368 5.36 5.93 20.61
CA ASN A 368 6.25 6.09 21.78
C ASN A 368 7.70 5.68 21.50
N ILE A 369 8.25 6.13 20.37
CA ILE A 369 9.63 5.89 19.94
C ILE A 369 10.36 7.24 19.88
N GLU A 370 11.62 7.24 20.34
CA GLU A 370 12.44 8.46 20.38
C GLU A 370 13.83 8.22 19.77
N ALA A 371 14.34 9.21 19.01
CA ALA A 371 15.73 9.32 18.64
C ALA A 371 16.35 10.56 19.32
N ASN A 372 17.38 10.35 20.12
CA ASN A 372 18.18 11.41 20.74
C ASN A 372 19.61 11.33 20.21
N PHE A 373 19.97 12.23 19.30
CA PHE A 373 21.26 12.24 18.63
C PHE A 373 22.40 12.83 19.47
N ASP A 374 22.11 13.47 20.61
CA ASP A 374 23.12 13.89 21.58
C ASP A 374 23.68 12.70 22.39
N THR A 375 22.80 11.75 22.74
CA THR A 375 23.16 10.57 23.52
C THR A 375 23.53 9.36 22.67
N THR A 376 22.96 9.23 21.47
CA THR A 376 23.19 8.12 20.56
C THR A 376 23.81 8.56 19.26
N VAL A 377 24.94 7.97 18.91
CA VAL A 377 25.66 8.28 17.68
C VAL A 377 25.25 7.35 16.57
N TYR A 378 24.69 7.91 15.50
CA TYR A 378 24.31 7.16 14.30
C TYR A 378 25.30 7.42 13.16
N LYS A 379 25.56 6.40 12.36
CA LYS A 379 26.22 6.51 11.07
C LYS A 379 25.24 7.12 10.07
N ILE A 380 25.69 8.04 9.24
CA ILE A 380 24.86 8.73 8.25
C ILE A 380 25.15 8.16 6.86
N ILE A 381 24.13 7.71 6.15
CA ILE A 381 24.23 7.15 4.81
C ILE A 381 23.27 7.91 3.87
N ASP A 382 23.79 8.37 2.72
CA ASP A 382 22.94 8.85 1.61
C ASP A 382 22.34 7.66 0.87
N LEU A 383 21.03 7.45 1.00
CA LEU A 383 20.34 6.28 0.43
C LEU A 383 20.19 6.37 -1.10
N TRP A 384 20.29 7.56 -1.69
CA TRP A 384 20.28 7.71 -3.14
C TRP A 384 21.62 7.38 -3.78
N LYS A 385 22.72 7.66 -3.10
CA LYS A 385 24.09 7.44 -3.59
C LYS A 385 24.73 6.19 -2.99
N ASN A 386 24.05 5.56 -2.02
CA ASN A 386 24.59 4.48 -1.18
C ASN A 386 26.00 4.84 -0.67
N LYS A 387 26.11 6.05 -0.08
CA LYS A 387 27.41 6.62 0.35
C LYS A 387 27.36 7.04 1.81
N GLU A 388 28.38 6.62 2.55
CA GLU A 388 28.61 7.11 3.91
C GLU A 388 28.98 8.60 3.92
N LEU A 389 28.30 9.37 4.75
CA LEU A 389 28.51 10.81 4.94
C LEU A 389 29.18 11.14 6.30
N GLY A 390 29.45 10.12 7.13
CA GLY A 390 30.00 10.27 8.47
C GLY A 390 29.02 9.86 9.56
N ASN A 391 28.94 10.61 10.63
CA ASN A 391 28.07 10.29 11.77
C ASN A 391 27.50 11.56 12.44
N THR A 392 26.51 11.38 13.33
CA THR A 392 25.76 12.44 14.00
C THR A 392 26.56 13.26 15.02
N LYS A 393 27.86 12.96 15.27
CA LYS A 393 28.75 13.85 16.07
C LYS A 393 29.07 15.14 15.34
N LYS A 394 28.95 15.18 14.01
CA LYS A 394 29.22 16.35 13.18
C LYS A 394 27.93 16.77 12.47
N ASN A 395 27.68 18.08 12.49
CA ASN A 395 26.56 18.64 11.75
C ASN A 395 26.70 18.40 10.25
N ILE A 396 25.57 18.30 9.57
CA ILE A 396 25.54 18.04 8.14
C ILE A 396 25.07 19.28 7.38
N TYR A 397 25.66 19.49 6.21
CA TYR A 397 25.32 20.56 5.27
C TYR A 397 24.99 19.94 3.92
N PHE A 398 23.84 20.28 3.35
CA PHE A 398 23.39 19.87 2.02
C PHE A 398 23.14 21.07 1.11
#